data_04cd7f9edcc8c36dccccbd93e41bacf0
#
_entry.id   04cd7f9edcc8c36dccccbd93e41bacf0
#
_cell.length_a   1.000
_cell.length_b   1.000
_cell.length_c   1.000
_cell.angle_alpha   90.00
_cell.angle_beta   90.00
_cell.angle_gamma   90.00
#
_symmetry.space_group_name_H-M   'P 1'
#
loop_
_entity.id
_entity.type
_entity.pdbx_description
1 polymer ?
#
loop_
_entity_poly.entity_id
_entity_poly.type
_entity_poly.pdbx_seq_one_letter_code
_entity_poly.pdbx_strand_id
1 'polypeptide(L)'
;IESCGPDTYTFCYGNNEDYTVTYQGTSAWPLQLVFNSGSVSPSGNDALVIHDGLTDSAPVLFSGVGNAGNLTGVTVVSTNPDHALTIRFTSNSSFSCGDGGVTPPWNYTVSCLDCLLPAGAADTVSTDCGAGTFTVEVEVTDLGSAASLEIANDAGAPVTTVDAVGTYTAGPFPVGTPVALSLVNVESPACTVQLGTFENGVCPVPVNCDGPPVAATYCYTDNDARSWLYQSQGTEPIAIIFSQGVIENVTWDHLAIYDGQDNTAPLLWEHTLAANFNLAGLTVASTGSYLYMEMSSDGSISCANGNFASWIWSVACIDCTNPQASFEIVPDCAHNEYTVLVDVTDL
;
A
#
# COMPACT_ATOMS: atom_id res chain seq x y z
N ILE A 1 6.07 33.41 13.87
CA ILE A 1 5.35 33.40 15.18
C ILE A 1 6.03 32.36 16.05
N GLU A 2 6.55 32.82 17.18
CA GLU A 2 7.15 31.92 18.16
C GLU A 2 6.07 31.45 19.13
N SER A 3 6.01 30.15 19.38
CA SER A 3 5.04 29.53 20.29
C SER A 3 5.64 28.32 20.98
N CYS A 4 5.27 28.13 22.22
CA CYS A 4 5.39 26.85 22.95
C CYS A 4 4.10 26.55 23.70
N GLY A 5 3.01 27.27 23.41
CA GLY A 5 1.65 27.22 23.95
C GLY A 5 1.29 26.01 24.80
N PRO A 6 0.05 25.60 24.82
CA PRO A 6 -0.86 25.39 23.68
C PRO A 6 -1.58 26.68 23.22
N ASP A 7 -1.27 27.15 22.04
CA ASP A 7 -1.94 28.28 21.42
C ASP A 7 -2.90 27.77 20.34
N THR A 8 -4.17 28.16 20.42
CA THR A 8 -5.20 27.71 19.47
C THR A 8 -5.50 28.83 18.48
N TYR A 9 -5.49 28.47 17.21
CA TYR A 9 -5.74 29.34 16.09
C TYR A 9 -6.99 28.92 15.32
N THR A 10 -7.69 29.91 14.76
CA THR A 10 -8.81 29.68 13.85
C THR A 10 -8.55 30.43 12.56
N PHE A 11 -8.72 29.72 11.45
CA PHE A 11 -8.51 30.29 10.11
C PHE A 11 -9.62 29.86 9.17
N CYS A 12 -10.30 30.88 8.57
CA CYS A 12 -11.31 30.67 7.55
C CYS A 12 -10.76 31.26 6.25
N TYR A 13 -10.30 30.39 5.36
CA TYR A 13 -9.69 30.82 4.11
C TYR A 13 -10.72 31.30 3.09
N GLY A 14 -10.31 32.25 2.25
CA GLY A 14 -11.08 32.81 1.14
C GLY A 14 -10.77 32.12 -0.19
N ASN A 15 -11.43 32.59 -1.24
CA ASN A 15 -11.14 32.20 -2.62
C ASN A 15 -9.84 32.89 -3.10
N ASN A 16 -9.02 32.18 -3.89
CA ASN A 16 -7.73 32.62 -4.38
C ASN A 16 -6.78 33.04 -3.24
N GLU A 17 -6.88 32.35 -2.12
CA GLU A 17 -5.99 32.57 -0.97
C GLU A 17 -4.59 32.07 -1.30
N ASP A 18 -3.60 32.83 -0.87
CA ASP A 18 -2.18 32.47 -0.89
C ASP A 18 -1.63 32.79 0.49
N TYR A 19 -1.60 31.78 1.36
CA TYR A 19 -1.33 31.92 2.78
C TYR A 19 -0.08 31.14 3.18
N THR A 20 0.81 31.82 3.89
CA THR A 20 1.97 31.17 4.50
C THR A 20 2.14 31.67 5.92
N VAL A 21 2.29 30.75 6.88
CA VAL A 21 2.63 31.09 8.26
C VAL A 21 3.66 30.10 8.79
N THR A 22 4.65 30.62 9.50
CA THR A 22 5.68 29.82 10.16
C THR A 22 5.54 29.95 11.67
N TYR A 23 5.53 28.81 12.32
CA TYR A 23 5.63 28.69 13.78
C TYR A 23 7.02 28.17 14.14
N GLN A 24 7.59 28.71 15.18
CA GLN A 24 8.88 28.28 15.70
C GLN A 24 8.77 28.06 17.20
N GLY A 25 9.26 26.95 17.70
CA GLY A 25 9.32 26.65 19.11
C GLY A 25 10.36 27.53 19.83
N THR A 26 10.03 27.98 21.02
CA THR A 26 10.93 28.77 21.87
C THR A 26 11.73 27.92 22.86
N SER A 27 11.52 26.61 22.83
CA SER A 27 12.19 25.61 23.67
C SER A 27 13.09 24.70 22.84
N ALA A 28 13.86 23.85 23.52
CA ALA A 28 14.65 22.79 22.89
C ALA A 28 13.79 21.58 22.45
N TRP A 29 12.48 21.65 22.61
CA TRP A 29 11.55 20.56 22.31
C TRP A 29 10.87 20.77 20.96
N PRO A 30 10.54 19.67 20.24
CA PRO A 30 9.82 19.73 18.99
C PRO A 30 8.51 20.47 19.08
N LEU A 31 8.15 21.17 18.00
CA LEU A 31 6.87 21.85 17.86
C LEU A 31 5.83 20.87 17.28
N GLN A 32 4.68 20.80 17.92
CA GLN A 32 3.53 20.01 17.45
C GLN A 32 2.41 20.93 16.98
N LEU A 33 1.77 20.57 15.86
CA LEU A 33 0.56 21.17 15.36
C LEU A 33 -0.52 20.09 15.26
N VAL A 34 -1.70 20.35 15.85
CA VAL A 34 -2.85 19.45 15.86
C VAL A 34 -4.07 20.18 15.32
N PHE A 35 -4.68 19.66 14.24
CA PHE A 35 -5.96 20.15 13.76
C PHE A 35 -7.11 19.57 14.61
N ASN A 36 -7.78 20.44 15.35
CA ASN A 36 -8.94 20.08 16.16
C ASN A 36 -10.19 19.89 15.28
N SER A 37 -10.30 20.69 14.22
CA SER A 37 -11.36 20.59 13.21
C SER A 37 -10.96 21.40 11.95
N GLY A 38 -11.68 21.17 10.86
CA GLY A 38 -11.52 21.89 9.61
C GLY A 38 -11.45 20.97 8.41
N SER A 39 -11.53 21.54 7.24
CA SER A 39 -11.33 20.80 6.00
C SER A 39 -10.73 21.68 4.91
N VAL A 40 -10.14 21.04 3.91
CA VAL A 40 -9.75 21.63 2.61
C VAL A 40 -10.83 21.25 1.59
N SER A 41 -11.10 22.13 0.64
CA SER A 41 -12.16 21.89 -0.36
C SER A 41 -11.95 20.56 -1.12
N PRO A 42 -13.01 19.76 -1.29
CA PRO A 42 -12.93 18.51 -2.04
C PRO A 42 -12.81 18.71 -3.56
N SER A 43 -12.89 19.93 -4.07
CA SER A 43 -12.82 20.20 -5.53
C SER A 43 -11.42 20.05 -6.15
N GLY A 44 -10.41 19.66 -5.36
CA GLY A 44 -9.12 19.18 -5.86
C GLY A 44 -8.10 20.24 -6.27
N ASN A 45 -8.41 21.53 -6.10
CA ASN A 45 -7.52 22.63 -6.48
C ASN A 45 -7.03 23.45 -5.30
N ASP A 46 -7.50 23.15 -4.09
CA ASP A 46 -6.98 23.75 -2.86
C ASP A 46 -5.88 22.84 -2.30
N ALA A 47 -4.77 23.40 -1.88
CA ALA A 47 -3.63 22.64 -1.40
C ALA A 47 -3.14 23.16 -0.05
N LEU A 48 -3.12 22.27 0.94
CA LEU A 48 -2.49 22.51 2.23
C LEU A 48 -1.22 21.65 2.31
N VAL A 49 -0.10 22.29 2.55
CA VAL A 49 1.19 21.61 2.78
C VAL A 49 1.77 22.13 4.09
N ILE A 50 2.31 21.24 4.91
CA ILE A 50 3.03 21.58 6.13
C ILE A 50 4.47 21.10 5.98
N HIS A 51 5.38 22.03 6.11
CA HIS A 51 6.81 21.82 5.92
C HIS A 51 7.55 21.76 7.26
N ASP A 52 8.58 20.92 7.32
CA ASP A 52 9.45 20.72 8.48
C ASP A 52 10.59 21.73 8.47
N GLY A 53 10.30 22.97 8.79
CA GLY A 53 11.30 24.04 8.83
C GLY A 53 10.72 25.42 8.73
N LEU A 54 11.63 26.39 8.57
CA LEU A 54 11.35 27.84 8.57
C LEU A 54 10.75 28.36 7.25
N THR A 55 10.72 27.54 6.20
CA THR A 55 10.27 27.96 4.86
C THR A 55 9.46 26.87 4.17
N ASP A 56 8.72 27.23 3.13
CA ASP A 56 7.96 26.32 2.27
C ASP A 56 8.83 25.51 1.29
N SER A 57 10.15 25.67 1.34
CA SER A 57 11.11 24.80 0.64
C SER A 57 11.68 23.69 1.52
N ALA A 58 11.32 23.65 2.81
CA ALA A 58 11.72 22.60 3.72
C ALA A 58 10.99 21.25 3.40
N PRO A 59 11.46 20.12 3.92
CA PRO A 59 10.80 18.83 3.71
C PRO A 59 9.31 18.86 4.06
N VAL A 60 8.49 18.11 3.30
CA VAL A 60 7.05 18.02 3.53
C VAL A 60 6.76 16.96 4.60
N LEU A 61 6.03 17.35 5.64
CA LEU A 61 5.50 16.46 6.66
C LEU A 61 4.05 16.06 6.40
N PHE A 62 3.26 16.96 5.83
CA PHE A 62 1.87 16.72 5.49
C PHE A 62 1.51 17.43 4.20
N SER A 63 0.74 16.75 3.34
CA SER A 63 0.12 17.33 2.16
C SER A 63 -1.34 16.90 2.11
N GLY A 64 -2.24 17.82 2.35
CA GLY A 64 -3.68 17.63 2.22
C GLY A 64 -4.13 18.03 0.83
N VAL A 65 -4.29 17.06 -0.07
CA VAL A 65 -4.85 17.30 -1.41
C VAL A 65 -6.32 16.91 -1.41
N GLY A 66 -7.15 17.86 -1.64
CA GLY A 66 -8.49 17.93 -2.23
C GLY A 66 -9.34 16.75 -2.15
N ASN A 67 -9.39 15.71 -1.73
CA ASN A 67 -10.50 14.77 -1.71
C ASN A 67 -11.01 14.56 -0.28
N ALA A 68 -12.10 15.25 0.05
CA ALA A 68 -12.71 15.23 1.39
C ALA A 68 -11.69 15.50 2.51
N GLY A 69 -10.76 16.42 2.29
CA GLY A 69 -9.65 16.74 3.17
C GLY A 69 -10.05 17.17 4.56
N ASN A 70 -10.70 16.25 5.30
CA ASN A 70 -10.98 16.43 6.70
C ASN A 70 -9.67 16.48 7.46
N LEU A 71 -9.41 17.63 8.09
CA LEU A 71 -8.18 17.87 8.84
C LEU A 71 -8.30 17.40 10.30
N THR A 72 -9.49 17.05 10.78
CA THR A 72 -9.70 16.71 12.20
C THR A 72 -8.80 15.55 12.63
N GLY A 73 -7.97 15.80 13.65
CA GLY A 73 -7.03 14.81 14.17
C GLY A 73 -5.69 14.75 13.45
N VAL A 74 -5.51 15.49 12.33
CA VAL A 74 -4.19 15.59 11.69
C VAL A 74 -3.21 16.21 12.68
N THR A 75 -2.13 15.49 12.95
CA THR A 75 -1.06 15.88 13.86
C THR A 75 0.27 15.86 13.12
N VAL A 76 1.03 16.93 13.25
CA VAL A 76 2.35 17.10 12.64
C VAL A 76 3.33 17.54 13.71
N VAL A 77 4.52 16.96 13.73
CA VAL A 77 5.59 17.28 14.69
C VAL A 77 6.86 17.65 13.91
N SER A 78 7.51 18.74 14.31
CA SER A 78 8.78 19.15 13.72
C SER A 78 9.90 18.18 14.09
N THR A 79 10.75 17.85 13.10
CA THR A 79 11.98 17.05 13.33
C THR A 79 13.24 17.84 13.04
N ASN A 80 13.09 19.08 12.51
CA ASN A 80 14.21 19.95 12.19
C ASN A 80 14.82 20.61 13.45
N PRO A 81 16.11 21.02 13.41
CA PRO A 81 16.81 21.59 14.57
C PRO A 81 16.30 22.97 14.98
N ASP A 82 15.55 23.67 14.13
CA ASP A 82 14.95 24.98 14.44
C ASP A 82 13.62 24.83 15.16
N HIS A 83 13.11 23.58 15.32
CA HIS A 83 11.80 23.27 15.90
C HIS A 83 10.68 24.13 15.28
N ALA A 84 10.67 24.19 13.94
CA ALA A 84 9.78 25.05 13.19
C ALA A 84 8.87 24.26 12.26
N LEU A 85 7.65 24.77 12.06
CA LEU A 85 6.67 24.26 11.10
C LEU A 85 6.17 25.42 10.23
N THR A 86 6.18 25.25 8.91
CA THR A 86 5.62 26.23 7.97
C THR A 86 4.37 25.64 7.30
N ILE A 87 3.24 26.29 7.50
CA ILE A 87 2.00 26.02 6.76
C ILE A 87 2.04 26.82 5.47
N ARG A 88 1.87 26.14 4.34
CA ARG A 88 1.65 26.72 3.02
C ARG A 88 0.27 26.30 2.51
N PHE A 89 -0.56 27.26 2.16
CA PHE A 89 -1.89 27.00 1.65
C PHE A 89 -2.20 27.85 0.43
N THR A 90 -2.83 27.25 -0.56
CA THR A 90 -3.38 27.95 -1.74
C THR A 90 -4.79 27.44 -2.01
N SER A 91 -5.70 28.35 -2.39
CA SER A 91 -7.05 28.01 -2.81
C SER A 91 -7.38 28.49 -4.21
N ASN A 92 -8.36 27.87 -4.83
CA ASN A 92 -8.92 28.27 -6.10
C ASN A 92 -9.99 29.39 -5.91
N SER A 93 -10.78 29.67 -6.96
CA SER A 93 -11.77 30.75 -6.97
C SER A 93 -13.15 30.39 -6.40
N SER A 94 -13.31 29.20 -5.77
CA SER A 94 -14.61 28.72 -5.30
C SER A 94 -14.50 27.70 -4.17
N PHE A 95 -15.61 27.50 -3.45
CA PHE A 95 -15.74 26.51 -2.38
C PHE A 95 -14.84 26.75 -1.15
N SER A 96 -14.62 28.00 -0.79
CA SER A 96 -13.88 28.38 0.41
C SER A 96 -14.74 28.36 1.67
N CYS A 97 -14.09 28.45 2.82
CA CYS A 97 -14.75 28.72 4.09
C CYS A 97 -15.48 30.09 4.04
N GLY A 98 -14.91 31.09 3.35
CA GLY A 98 -15.48 32.43 3.19
C GLY A 98 -16.75 32.47 2.36
N ASP A 99 -17.05 31.45 1.55
CA ASP A 99 -18.24 31.35 0.71
C ASP A 99 -19.50 30.88 1.46
N GLY A 100 -19.57 31.07 2.76
CA GLY A 100 -20.78 30.77 3.52
C GLY A 100 -20.95 29.33 3.98
N GLY A 101 -19.85 28.62 4.24
CA GLY A 101 -19.87 27.37 4.98
C GLY A 101 -19.81 26.09 4.14
N VAL A 102 -19.28 26.19 2.95
CA VAL A 102 -19.02 24.98 2.13
C VAL A 102 -17.88 24.15 2.76
N THR A 103 -16.89 24.81 3.36
CA THR A 103 -15.85 24.17 4.18
C THR A 103 -15.82 24.78 5.57
N PRO A 104 -15.76 23.98 6.65
CA PRO A 104 -15.62 24.52 7.99
C PRO A 104 -14.28 25.23 8.19
N PRO A 105 -14.22 26.28 9.00
CA PRO A 105 -12.97 26.95 9.34
C PRO A 105 -12.02 25.95 10.03
N TRP A 106 -10.72 26.17 9.82
CA TRP A 106 -9.72 25.41 10.55
C TRP A 106 -9.67 25.89 11.98
N ASN A 107 -9.61 24.95 12.89
CA ASN A 107 -9.24 25.16 14.29
C ASN A 107 -8.06 24.23 14.58
N TYR A 108 -6.93 24.79 14.96
CA TYR A 108 -5.73 24.02 15.23
C TYR A 108 -4.96 24.59 16.40
N THR A 109 -4.24 23.72 17.10
CA THR A 109 -3.42 24.05 18.27
C THR A 109 -1.95 23.84 17.92
N VAL A 110 -1.12 24.78 18.30
CA VAL A 110 0.35 24.71 18.22
C VAL A 110 0.92 24.69 19.62
N SER A 111 1.80 23.74 19.93
CA SER A 111 2.44 23.60 21.23
C SER A 111 3.82 22.96 21.10
N CYS A 112 4.70 23.15 22.06
CA CYS A 112 5.90 22.32 22.17
C CYS A 112 5.56 20.98 22.83
N LEU A 113 6.22 19.91 22.39
CA LEU A 113 6.26 18.67 23.13
C LEU A 113 7.13 18.82 24.39
N ASP A 114 7.03 17.88 25.29
CA ASP A 114 7.86 17.74 26.49
C ASP A 114 8.91 16.63 26.37
N CYS A 115 9.11 16.13 25.15
CA CYS A 115 9.99 15.00 24.83
C CYS A 115 10.62 15.15 23.44
N LEU A 116 11.76 14.52 23.23
CA LEU A 116 12.34 14.30 21.89
C LEU A 116 11.79 13.02 21.27
N LEU A 117 11.53 13.10 19.96
CA LEU A 117 11.07 11.95 19.20
C LEU A 117 12.19 10.89 19.07
N PRO A 118 11.85 9.61 19.18
CA PRO A 118 12.78 8.54 18.79
C PRO A 118 12.99 8.55 17.25
N ALA A 119 14.08 7.92 16.80
CA ALA A 119 14.35 7.71 15.39
C ALA A 119 14.63 6.24 15.10
N GLY A 120 14.07 5.77 13.98
CA GLY A 120 14.25 4.40 13.51
C GLY A 120 13.58 4.19 12.16
N ALA A 121 13.85 3.05 11.56
CA ALA A 121 13.26 2.59 10.32
C ALA A 121 12.91 1.10 10.41
N ALA A 122 11.96 0.67 9.62
CA ALA A 122 11.61 -0.73 9.48
C ALA A 122 11.44 -1.03 7.98
N ASP A 123 12.11 -2.06 7.47
CA ASP A 123 12.10 -2.34 6.04
C ASP A 123 12.20 -3.84 5.69
N THR A 124 12.89 -4.63 6.51
CA THR A 124 13.14 -6.04 6.18
C THR A 124 12.04 -6.93 6.76
N VAL A 125 11.32 -7.58 5.87
CA VAL A 125 10.26 -8.55 6.22
C VAL A 125 10.75 -9.96 5.99
N SER A 126 10.67 -10.82 7.01
CA SER A 126 11.04 -12.23 6.93
C SER A 126 9.82 -13.12 7.15
N THR A 127 9.58 -14.09 6.24
CA THR A 127 8.41 -14.98 6.28
C THR A 127 8.78 -16.37 6.76
N ASP A 128 7.96 -16.90 7.68
CA ASP A 128 7.92 -18.32 8.00
C ASP A 128 6.61 -18.93 7.49
N CYS A 129 6.65 -19.46 6.28
CA CYS A 129 5.49 -20.10 5.67
C CYS A 129 5.08 -21.41 6.38
N GLY A 130 5.98 -22.04 7.12
CA GLY A 130 5.65 -23.23 7.94
C GLY A 130 4.75 -22.86 9.11
N ALA A 131 4.97 -21.70 9.72
CA ALA A 131 4.14 -21.16 10.79
C ALA A 131 3.01 -20.25 10.28
N GLY A 132 3.00 -19.84 9.00
CA GLY A 132 2.05 -18.89 8.44
C GLY A 132 2.21 -17.48 9.01
N THR A 133 3.45 -17.09 9.36
CA THR A 133 3.75 -15.82 10.00
C THR A 133 4.90 -15.08 9.31
N PHE A 134 4.99 -13.78 9.58
CA PHE A 134 6.12 -12.97 9.20
C PHE A 134 6.62 -12.11 10.38
N THR A 135 7.84 -11.65 10.28
CA THR A 135 8.46 -10.70 11.21
C THR A 135 9.02 -9.51 10.45
N VAL A 136 9.12 -8.37 11.12
CA VAL A 136 9.69 -7.14 10.57
C VAL A 136 10.94 -6.77 11.37
N GLU A 137 12.03 -6.48 10.67
CA GLU A 137 13.24 -5.95 11.28
C GLU A 137 13.13 -4.44 11.43
N VAL A 138 13.40 -3.94 12.63
CA VAL A 138 13.31 -2.53 13.01
C VAL A 138 14.68 -2.07 13.48
N GLU A 139 15.29 -1.13 12.77
CA GLU A 139 16.50 -0.45 13.20
C GLU A 139 16.11 0.80 14.01
N VAL A 140 16.53 0.86 15.27
CA VAL A 140 16.36 2.02 16.13
C VAL A 140 17.69 2.76 16.23
N THR A 141 17.72 3.99 15.77
CA THR A 141 18.95 4.82 15.70
C THR A 141 19.04 5.87 16.80
N ASP A 142 17.90 6.24 17.42
CA ASP A 142 17.83 7.17 18.55
C ASP A 142 16.64 6.81 19.43
N LEU A 143 16.82 6.85 20.76
CA LEU A 143 15.73 6.68 21.72
C LEU A 143 14.96 7.99 22.00
N GLY A 144 15.46 9.12 21.50
CA GLY A 144 14.93 10.44 21.84
C GLY A 144 15.17 10.76 23.31
N SER A 145 14.13 11.16 24.02
CA SER A 145 14.19 11.39 25.47
C SER A 145 13.77 10.19 26.31
N ALA A 146 13.42 9.06 25.68
CA ALA A 146 12.94 7.86 26.38
C ALA A 146 14.09 7.08 27.04
N ALA A 147 13.86 6.55 28.23
CA ALA A 147 14.75 5.56 28.82
C ALA A 147 14.62 4.19 28.11
N SER A 148 13.40 3.88 27.65
CA SER A 148 13.09 2.73 26.82
C SER A 148 11.90 3.03 25.90
N LEU A 149 11.83 2.35 24.76
CA LEU A 149 10.70 2.42 23.82
C LEU A 149 10.00 1.06 23.74
N GLU A 150 8.83 1.07 23.13
CA GLU A 150 8.15 -0.14 22.67
C GLU A 150 7.96 -0.07 21.15
N ILE A 151 8.29 -1.17 20.46
CA ILE A 151 7.81 -1.38 19.10
C ILE A 151 6.40 -1.94 19.22
N ALA A 152 5.41 -1.06 19.05
CA ALA A 152 4.00 -1.40 19.14
C ALA A 152 3.44 -1.75 17.77
N ASN A 153 2.34 -2.52 17.74
CA ASN A 153 1.64 -2.95 16.54
C ASN A 153 0.12 -2.92 16.76
N ASP A 154 -0.64 -2.84 15.67
CA ASP A 154 -2.11 -2.89 15.68
C ASP A 154 -2.68 -4.31 15.51
N ALA A 155 -1.83 -5.32 15.28
CA ALA A 155 -2.24 -6.72 15.12
C ALA A 155 -2.46 -7.45 16.46
N GLY A 156 -2.15 -6.82 17.60
CA GLY A 156 -2.27 -7.41 18.93
C GLY A 156 -1.19 -8.45 19.27
N ALA A 157 -0.10 -8.49 18.50
CA ALA A 157 1.08 -9.27 18.84
C ALA A 157 1.83 -8.65 20.05
N PRO A 158 2.67 -9.42 20.75
CA PRO A 158 3.47 -8.87 21.86
C PRO A 158 4.33 -7.70 21.39
N VAL A 159 4.41 -6.66 22.21
CA VAL A 159 5.30 -5.53 21.98
C VAL A 159 6.76 -5.93 22.22
N THR A 160 7.69 -5.35 21.45
CA THR A 160 9.13 -5.54 21.65
C THR A 160 9.69 -4.33 22.40
N THR A 161 10.29 -4.56 23.57
CA THR A 161 10.96 -3.50 24.35
C THR A 161 12.33 -3.17 23.76
N VAL A 162 12.64 -1.88 23.68
CA VAL A 162 13.87 -1.31 23.13
C VAL A 162 14.56 -0.46 24.19
N ASP A 163 15.66 -0.95 24.72
CA ASP A 163 16.43 -0.27 25.78
C ASP A 163 17.71 0.41 25.27
N ALA A 164 18.06 0.20 24.01
CA ALA A 164 19.25 0.76 23.38
C ALA A 164 19.02 0.95 21.87
N VAL A 165 19.88 1.72 21.21
CA VAL A 165 19.97 1.75 19.75
C VAL A 165 20.42 0.39 19.21
N GLY A 166 19.88 -0.04 18.06
CA GLY A 166 20.18 -1.33 17.48
C GLY A 166 19.03 -1.89 16.65
N THR A 167 19.19 -3.13 16.20
CA THR A 167 18.21 -3.84 15.39
C THR A 167 17.37 -4.78 16.25
N TYR A 168 16.06 -4.73 16.06
CA TYR A 168 15.06 -5.50 16.80
C TYR A 168 14.13 -6.21 15.82
N THR A 169 13.50 -7.29 16.29
CA THR A 169 12.50 -8.02 15.50
C THR A 169 11.11 -7.82 16.11
N ALA A 170 10.18 -7.33 15.33
CA ALA A 170 8.76 -7.22 15.66
C ALA A 170 7.97 -8.41 15.07
N GLY A 171 6.97 -8.91 15.80
CA GLY A 171 6.14 -10.04 15.42
C GLY A 171 6.34 -11.28 16.31
N PRO A 172 5.89 -12.48 15.91
CA PRO A 172 5.40 -12.82 14.57
C PRO A 172 3.98 -12.30 14.29
N PHE A 173 3.71 -11.93 13.04
CA PHE A 173 2.42 -11.45 12.55
C PHE A 173 1.83 -12.44 11.54
N PRO A 174 0.48 -12.54 11.40
CA PRO A 174 -0.13 -13.41 10.41
C PRO A 174 0.19 -12.95 8.97
N VAL A 175 0.59 -13.88 8.11
CA VAL A 175 0.79 -13.63 6.66
C VAL A 175 -0.51 -13.14 6.02
N GLY A 176 -0.42 -12.19 5.09
CA GLY A 176 -1.55 -11.61 4.38
C GLY A 176 -2.42 -10.65 5.21
N THR A 177 -1.90 -10.18 6.36
CA THR A 177 -2.57 -9.16 7.19
C THR A 177 -1.65 -7.96 7.32
N PRO A 178 -2.06 -6.77 6.85
CA PRO A 178 -1.29 -5.56 7.06
C PRO A 178 -1.14 -5.24 8.54
N VAL A 179 0.04 -4.83 8.94
CA VAL A 179 0.36 -4.48 10.34
C VAL A 179 1.05 -3.12 10.39
N ALA A 180 0.46 -2.18 11.11
CA ALA A 180 1.07 -0.90 11.38
C ALA A 180 2.02 -1.00 12.59
N LEU A 181 3.26 -0.53 12.43
CA LEU A 181 4.27 -0.48 13.47
C LEU A 181 4.59 0.94 13.90
N SER A 182 4.87 1.12 15.16
CA SER A 182 5.29 2.41 15.75
C SER A 182 6.35 2.23 16.84
N LEU A 183 7.22 3.24 16.97
CA LEU A 183 8.09 3.42 18.14
C LEU A 183 7.36 4.28 19.16
N VAL A 184 7.01 3.71 20.29
CA VAL A 184 6.22 4.37 21.33
C VAL A 184 7.11 4.70 22.52
N ASN A 185 7.16 5.98 22.89
CA ASN A 185 7.66 6.40 24.19
C ASN A 185 6.53 6.22 25.21
N VAL A 186 6.64 5.20 26.07
CA VAL A 186 5.59 4.85 27.06
C VAL A 186 5.36 5.95 28.09
N GLU A 187 6.43 6.69 28.45
CA GLU A 187 6.35 7.78 29.41
C GLU A 187 5.74 9.05 28.82
N SER A 188 5.93 9.27 27.50
CA SER A 188 5.43 10.42 26.76
C SER A 188 4.84 9.98 25.42
N PRO A 189 3.59 9.47 25.38
CA PRO A 189 2.98 8.93 24.13
C PRO A 189 2.86 9.95 22.99
N ALA A 190 2.92 11.25 23.28
CA ALA A 190 2.97 12.29 22.26
C ALA A 190 4.23 12.19 21.38
N CYS A 191 5.31 11.55 21.89
CA CYS A 191 6.54 11.28 21.14
C CYS A 191 6.55 9.86 20.55
N THR A 192 5.48 9.48 19.90
CA THR A 192 5.38 8.25 19.11
C THR A 192 5.73 8.53 17.64
N VAL A 193 6.53 7.66 17.03
CA VAL A 193 6.88 7.71 15.62
C VAL A 193 6.28 6.52 14.90
N GLN A 194 5.57 6.78 13.79
CA GLN A 194 5.04 5.73 12.92
C GLN A 194 6.17 5.20 12.03
N LEU A 195 6.36 3.88 12.02
CA LEU A 195 7.36 3.21 11.18
C LEU A 195 6.81 2.80 9.81
N GLY A 196 5.48 2.74 9.69
CA GLY A 196 4.79 2.34 8.47
C GLY A 196 3.89 1.12 8.66
N THR A 197 3.29 0.70 7.55
CA THR A 197 2.46 -0.50 7.48
C THR A 197 3.19 -1.57 6.68
N PHE A 198 3.27 -2.77 7.21
CA PHE A 198 3.99 -3.91 6.64
C PHE A 198 3.00 -5.04 6.39
N GLU A 199 3.10 -5.60 5.22
CA GLU A 199 2.38 -6.79 4.82
C GLU A 199 3.36 -7.74 4.15
N ASN A 200 3.28 -9.02 4.47
CA ASN A 200 4.01 -9.99 3.70
C ASN A 200 3.07 -10.79 2.82
N GLY A 201 3.54 -11.00 1.60
CA GLY A 201 2.82 -11.66 0.54
C GLY A 201 2.44 -13.11 0.87
N VAL A 202 1.88 -13.74 -0.10
CA VAL A 202 1.26 -15.06 0.01
C VAL A 202 2.31 -16.15 0.16
N CYS A 203 2.13 -17.03 1.12
CA CYS A 203 2.92 -18.25 1.19
C CYS A 203 2.57 -19.19 0.03
N PRO A 204 3.57 -19.83 -0.61
CA PRO A 204 3.31 -20.74 -1.69
C PRO A 204 2.53 -21.98 -1.23
N VAL A 205 1.48 -22.30 -1.96
CA VAL A 205 0.75 -23.57 -1.83
C VAL A 205 1.56 -24.65 -2.57
N PRO A 206 2.04 -25.68 -1.89
CA PRO A 206 2.85 -26.72 -2.52
C PRO A 206 2.01 -27.59 -3.46
N VAL A 207 2.50 -27.77 -4.69
CA VAL A 207 1.94 -28.65 -5.70
C VAL A 207 2.82 -29.91 -5.81
N ASN A 208 2.27 -31.06 -5.41
CA ASN A 208 2.97 -32.33 -5.53
C ASN A 208 2.77 -32.91 -6.93
N CYS A 209 3.83 -33.06 -7.70
CA CYS A 209 3.75 -33.56 -9.08
C CYS A 209 3.36 -35.03 -9.19
N ASP A 210 3.63 -35.83 -8.15
CA ASP A 210 3.20 -37.24 -8.08
C ASP A 210 1.82 -37.39 -7.44
N GLY A 211 1.17 -36.28 -7.05
CA GLY A 211 -0.09 -36.27 -6.32
C GLY A 211 -1.29 -35.79 -7.15
N PRO A 212 -2.46 -35.73 -6.55
CA PRO A 212 -3.64 -35.16 -7.19
C PRO A 212 -3.47 -33.63 -7.34
N PRO A 213 -4.15 -33.02 -8.34
CA PRO A 213 -4.19 -31.55 -8.47
C PRO A 213 -4.65 -30.85 -7.19
N VAL A 214 -4.04 -29.72 -6.88
CA VAL A 214 -4.48 -28.86 -5.77
C VAL A 214 -5.72 -28.11 -6.22
N ALA A 215 -6.87 -28.44 -5.64
CA ALA A 215 -8.15 -27.80 -5.95
C ALA A 215 -8.39 -26.59 -5.03
N ALA A 216 -8.97 -25.54 -5.59
CA ALA A 216 -9.35 -24.34 -4.85
C ALA A 216 -10.71 -23.82 -5.32
N THR A 217 -11.38 -23.13 -4.41
CA THR A 217 -12.65 -22.44 -4.67
C THR A 217 -12.60 -21.06 -4.02
N TYR A 218 -13.08 -20.05 -4.74
CA TYR A 218 -13.13 -18.70 -4.23
C TYR A 218 -14.37 -17.95 -4.74
N CYS A 219 -15.01 -17.22 -3.84
CA CYS A 219 -16.11 -16.33 -4.16
C CYS A 219 -15.69 -14.93 -3.72
N TYR A 220 -15.27 -14.11 -4.68
CA TYR A 220 -14.77 -12.78 -4.39
C TYR A 220 -15.87 -11.81 -3.95
N THR A 221 -15.48 -10.82 -3.14
CA THR A 221 -16.35 -9.79 -2.57
C THR A 221 -16.15 -8.46 -3.28
N ASP A 222 -16.97 -7.45 -2.95
CA ASP A 222 -16.73 -6.07 -3.36
C ASP A 222 -15.49 -5.51 -2.65
N ASN A 223 -14.69 -4.70 -3.38
CA ASN A 223 -13.42 -4.15 -2.91
C ASN A 223 -12.44 -5.24 -2.42
N ASP A 224 -12.43 -6.36 -3.10
CA ASP A 224 -11.54 -7.48 -2.81
C ASP A 224 -10.17 -7.24 -3.45
N ALA A 225 -9.12 -7.65 -2.74
CA ALA A 225 -7.75 -7.71 -3.27
C ALA A 225 -7.12 -8.99 -2.75
N ARG A 226 -6.93 -9.95 -3.63
CA ARG A 226 -6.47 -11.29 -3.25
C ARG A 226 -5.40 -11.80 -4.19
N SER A 227 -4.44 -12.54 -3.61
CA SER A 227 -3.41 -13.21 -4.38
C SER A 227 -3.21 -14.67 -3.93
N TRP A 228 -2.68 -15.48 -4.84
CA TRP A 228 -2.34 -16.88 -4.63
C TRP A 228 -0.98 -17.17 -5.26
N LEU A 229 -0.16 -17.88 -4.54
CA LEU A 229 1.14 -18.35 -5.02
C LEU A 229 1.15 -19.87 -4.95
N TYR A 230 1.49 -20.52 -6.05
CA TYR A 230 1.67 -21.96 -6.15
C TYR A 230 3.12 -22.28 -6.46
N GLN A 231 3.62 -23.38 -5.88
CA GLN A 231 4.99 -23.84 -6.11
C GLN A 231 4.99 -25.34 -6.29
N SER A 232 5.55 -25.85 -7.39
CA SER A 232 5.85 -27.27 -7.49
C SER A 232 6.87 -27.69 -6.43
N GLN A 233 6.74 -28.91 -5.90
CA GLN A 233 7.70 -29.45 -4.94
C GLN A 233 9.02 -29.90 -5.61
N GLY A 234 9.10 -29.77 -6.92
CA GLY A 234 10.28 -30.01 -7.75
C GLY A 234 10.66 -28.79 -8.59
N THR A 235 11.10 -29.04 -9.81
CA THR A 235 11.46 -28.01 -10.81
C THR A 235 10.46 -27.95 -11.97
N GLU A 236 9.46 -28.83 -11.94
CA GLU A 236 8.48 -28.98 -13.01
C GLU A 236 7.58 -27.74 -13.11
N PRO A 237 7.24 -27.32 -14.32
CA PRO A 237 6.22 -26.31 -14.55
C PRO A 237 4.86 -26.75 -14.00
N ILE A 238 4.03 -25.76 -13.65
CA ILE A 238 2.68 -25.99 -13.14
C ILE A 238 1.65 -25.26 -13.99
N ALA A 239 0.45 -25.81 -14.10
CA ALA A 239 -0.66 -25.17 -14.78
C ALA A 239 -1.85 -24.98 -13.85
N ILE A 240 -2.49 -23.82 -13.95
CA ILE A 240 -3.80 -23.53 -13.37
C ILE A 240 -4.89 -23.79 -14.42
N ILE A 241 -5.96 -24.48 -14.03
CA ILE A 241 -7.09 -24.82 -14.91
C ILE A 241 -8.38 -24.43 -14.18
N PHE A 242 -9.10 -23.47 -14.74
CA PHE A 242 -10.41 -23.07 -14.23
C PHE A 242 -11.50 -23.99 -14.78
N SER A 243 -12.27 -24.57 -13.89
CA SER A 243 -13.47 -25.36 -14.26
C SER A 243 -14.75 -24.53 -14.20
N GLN A 244 -14.75 -23.46 -13.41
CA GLN A 244 -15.89 -22.55 -13.25
C GLN A 244 -15.41 -21.19 -12.78
N GLY A 245 -16.18 -20.15 -13.11
CA GLY A 245 -16.01 -18.80 -12.61
C GLY A 245 -16.36 -17.74 -13.64
N VAL A 246 -16.73 -16.59 -13.16
CA VAL A 246 -16.94 -15.39 -13.97
C VAL A 246 -16.31 -14.23 -13.26
N ILE A 247 -15.63 -13.36 -13.99
CA ILE A 247 -15.12 -12.07 -13.53
C ILE A 247 -15.82 -10.95 -14.30
N GLU A 248 -16.07 -9.81 -13.66
CA GLU A 248 -16.61 -8.63 -14.30
C GLU A 248 -15.65 -8.08 -15.37
N ASN A 249 -16.11 -7.15 -16.20
CA ASN A 249 -15.28 -6.56 -17.24
C ASN A 249 -14.06 -5.83 -16.64
N VAL A 250 -12.96 -5.75 -17.42
CA VAL A 250 -11.65 -5.23 -16.99
C VAL A 250 -11.66 -3.77 -16.50
N THR A 251 -12.72 -3.02 -16.78
CA THR A 251 -12.83 -1.62 -16.30
C THR A 251 -12.98 -1.58 -14.78
N TRP A 252 -13.51 -2.64 -14.17
CA TRP A 252 -13.88 -2.72 -12.78
C TRP A 252 -13.10 -3.78 -12.00
N ASP A 253 -13.02 -5.02 -12.55
CA ASP A 253 -12.36 -6.14 -11.90
C ASP A 253 -11.15 -6.61 -12.71
N HIS A 254 -10.06 -6.93 -12.03
CA HIS A 254 -8.82 -7.37 -12.62
C HIS A 254 -8.45 -8.76 -12.14
N LEU A 255 -7.96 -9.60 -13.05
CA LEU A 255 -7.34 -10.89 -12.76
C LEU A 255 -6.11 -11.02 -13.65
N ALA A 256 -4.97 -11.30 -13.05
CA ALA A 256 -3.71 -11.52 -13.75
C ALA A 256 -2.97 -12.74 -13.19
N ILE A 257 -2.21 -13.42 -14.06
CA ILE A 257 -1.44 -14.62 -13.75
C ILE A 257 -0.03 -14.44 -14.29
N TYR A 258 0.97 -14.69 -13.44
CA TYR A 258 2.39 -14.42 -13.69
C TYR A 258 3.25 -15.66 -13.57
N ASP A 259 4.35 -15.70 -14.31
CA ASP A 259 5.36 -16.76 -14.34
C ASP A 259 6.42 -16.53 -13.27
N GLY A 260 6.07 -16.64 -12.02
CA GLY A 260 6.99 -16.40 -10.91
C GLY A 260 6.34 -16.28 -9.55
N GLN A 261 7.00 -15.57 -8.63
CA GLN A 261 6.61 -15.53 -7.23
C GLN A 261 5.72 -14.33 -6.88
N ASP A 262 5.67 -13.31 -7.75
CA ASP A 262 4.92 -12.08 -7.55
C ASP A 262 4.57 -11.42 -8.90
N ASN A 263 3.96 -10.24 -8.86
CA ASN A 263 3.53 -9.50 -10.05
C ASN A 263 4.65 -8.72 -10.77
N THR A 264 5.90 -8.84 -10.33
CA THR A 264 7.06 -8.35 -11.08
C THR A 264 7.58 -9.37 -12.08
N ALA A 265 7.12 -10.62 -11.99
CA ALA A 265 7.44 -11.70 -12.90
C ALA A 265 6.76 -11.51 -14.27
N PRO A 266 7.20 -12.23 -15.32
CA PRO A 266 6.55 -12.16 -16.63
C PRO A 266 5.06 -12.47 -16.57
N LEU A 267 4.23 -11.62 -17.19
CA LEU A 267 2.79 -11.83 -17.29
C LEU A 267 2.50 -12.99 -18.25
N LEU A 268 1.75 -13.99 -17.79
CA LEU A 268 1.30 -15.11 -18.59
C LEU A 268 -0.09 -14.88 -19.19
N TRP A 269 -0.98 -14.31 -18.38
CA TRP A 269 -2.34 -14.03 -18.80
C TRP A 269 -2.95 -12.93 -17.92
N GLU A 270 -3.77 -12.08 -18.53
CA GLU A 270 -4.61 -11.12 -17.82
C GLU A 270 -5.99 -11.01 -18.47
N HIS A 271 -6.98 -10.65 -17.67
CA HIS A 271 -8.30 -10.29 -18.18
C HIS A 271 -8.26 -8.91 -18.82
N THR A 272 -8.53 -8.84 -20.14
CA THR A 272 -8.47 -7.59 -20.93
C THR A 272 -9.79 -7.20 -21.60
N LEU A 273 -10.86 -7.98 -21.38
CA LEU A 273 -12.12 -7.76 -22.08
C LEU A 273 -12.98 -6.71 -21.36
N ALA A 274 -13.50 -5.76 -22.12
CA ALA A 274 -14.52 -4.80 -21.69
C ALA A 274 -15.93 -5.46 -21.57
N ALA A 275 -15.98 -6.73 -21.16
CA ALA A 275 -17.17 -7.52 -20.91
C ALA A 275 -16.84 -8.58 -19.88
N ASN A 276 -17.85 -9.08 -19.16
CA ASN A 276 -17.67 -10.16 -18.20
C ASN A 276 -17.06 -11.38 -18.86
N PHE A 277 -16.07 -11.97 -18.22
CA PHE A 277 -15.32 -13.09 -18.77
C PHE A 277 -15.62 -14.38 -18.02
N ASN A 278 -15.97 -15.44 -18.78
CA ASN A 278 -16.14 -16.78 -18.23
C ASN A 278 -14.78 -17.47 -18.15
N LEU A 279 -14.34 -17.77 -16.93
CA LEU A 279 -13.07 -18.43 -16.65
C LEU A 279 -13.08 -19.93 -16.99
N ALA A 280 -14.25 -20.57 -17.12
CA ALA A 280 -14.34 -22.01 -17.36
C ALA A 280 -13.59 -22.42 -18.64
N GLY A 281 -12.62 -23.32 -18.50
CA GLY A 281 -11.74 -23.77 -19.59
C GLY A 281 -10.45 -22.94 -19.74
N LEU A 282 -10.29 -21.82 -19.03
CA LEU A 282 -9.02 -21.10 -19.01
C LEU A 282 -7.94 -22.00 -18.42
N THR A 283 -6.86 -22.18 -19.15
CA THR A 283 -5.66 -22.89 -18.73
C THR A 283 -4.45 -22.01 -18.94
N VAL A 284 -3.66 -21.81 -17.90
CA VAL A 284 -2.43 -21.01 -17.94
C VAL A 284 -1.30 -21.83 -17.31
N ALA A 285 -0.18 -21.95 -18.01
CA ALA A 285 0.97 -22.74 -17.57
C ALA A 285 2.18 -21.81 -17.30
N SER A 286 2.89 -22.07 -16.22
CA SER A 286 4.20 -21.45 -15.95
C SER A 286 5.28 -22.12 -16.81
N THR A 287 6.41 -21.44 -16.94
CA THR A 287 7.62 -22.04 -17.52
C THR A 287 8.54 -22.63 -16.44
N GLY A 288 8.35 -22.25 -15.19
CA GLY A 288 9.10 -22.69 -14.03
C GLY A 288 8.21 -23.25 -12.92
N SER A 289 8.80 -23.44 -11.76
CA SER A 289 8.13 -24.09 -10.60
C SER A 289 7.15 -23.17 -9.84
N TYR A 290 6.97 -21.93 -10.24
CA TYR A 290 6.10 -20.98 -9.57
C TYR A 290 5.02 -20.44 -10.51
N LEU A 291 3.84 -20.18 -9.95
CA LEU A 291 2.75 -19.49 -10.60
C LEU A 291 2.07 -18.56 -9.57
N TYR A 292 2.08 -17.27 -9.87
CA TYR A 292 1.42 -16.27 -9.05
C TYR A 292 0.15 -15.76 -9.75
N MET A 293 -0.91 -15.60 -8.99
CA MET A 293 -2.20 -15.10 -9.47
C MET A 293 -2.69 -14.02 -8.51
N GLU A 294 -3.13 -12.90 -9.04
CA GLU A 294 -3.75 -11.82 -8.26
C GLU A 294 -5.06 -11.35 -8.88
N MET A 295 -5.95 -10.87 -8.03
CA MET A 295 -7.19 -10.25 -8.44
C MET A 295 -7.48 -9.01 -7.59
N SER A 296 -8.20 -8.06 -8.18
CA SER A 296 -8.83 -6.94 -7.47
C SER A 296 -10.21 -6.67 -8.04
N SER A 297 -11.14 -6.23 -7.20
CA SER A 297 -12.49 -5.86 -7.60
C SER A 297 -12.88 -4.47 -7.11
N ASP A 298 -13.84 -3.87 -7.78
CA ASP A 298 -14.44 -2.61 -7.35
C ASP A 298 -15.52 -2.81 -6.26
N GLY A 299 -16.31 -1.79 -5.99
CA GLY A 299 -17.32 -1.76 -4.92
C GLY A 299 -18.66 -2.41 -5.27
N SER A 300 -18.77 -3.20 -6.36
CA SER A 300 -20.06 -3.76 -6.79
C SER A 300 -19.91 -4.99 -7.69
N ILE A 301 -20.99 -5.73 -7.90
CA ILE A 301 -21.11 -6.84 -8.88
C ILE A 301 -20.06 -7.96 -8.66
N SER A 302 -20.04 -8.51 -7.46
CA SER A 302 -19.15 -9.61 -7.08
C SER A 302 -19.87 -10.98 -7.02
N CYS A 303 -19.10 -12.05 -6.84
CA CYS A 303 -19.61 -13.36 -6.52
C CYS A 303 -20.40 -13.36 -5.20
N ALA A 304 -19.92 -12.69 -4.17
CA ALA A 304 -20.57 -12.65 -2.85
C ALA A 304 -21.94 -11.97 -2.89
N ASN A 305 -22.17 -11.05 -3.83
CA ASN A 305 -23.48 -10.42 -4.06
C ASN A 305 -24.45 -11.32 -4.85
N GLY A 306 -24.04 -12.53 -5.23
CA GLY A 306 -24.84 -13.47 -6.00
C GLY A 306 -24.93 -13.16 -7.50
N ASN A 307 -24.11 -12.25 -8.01
CA ASN A 307 -24.09 -11.89 -9.43
C ASN A 307 -23.34 -12.93 -10.27
N PHE A 308 -22.31 -13.57 -9.70
CA PHE A 308 -21.48 -14.56 -10.38
C PHE A 308 -21.35 -15.86 -9.59
N ALA A 309 -21.02 -16.94 -10.29
CA ALA A 309 -20.66 -18.21 -9.65
C ALA A 309 -19.25 -18.12 -9.06
N SER A 310 -19.02 -18.83 -7.96
CA SER A 310 -17.69 -18.99 -7.38
C SER A 310 -16.69 -19.52 -8.41
N TRP A 311 -15.47 -19.03 -8.32
CA TRP A 311 -14.36 -19.58 -9.10
C TRP A 311 -13.98 -20.96 -8.54
N ILE A 312 -13.76 -21.91 -9.43
CA ILE A 312 -13.25 -23.23 -9.11
C ILE A 312 -12.11 -23.53 -10.06
N TRP A 313 -10.95 -23.80 -9.52
CA TRP A 313 -9.78 -24.17 -10.30
C TRP A 313 -8.97 -25.26 -9.65
N SER A 314 -8.07 -25.83 -10.40
CA SER A 314 -7.04 -26.73 -9.91
C SER A 314 -5.68 -26.37 -10.44
N VAL A 315 -4.63 -26.68 -9.67
CA VAL A 315 -3.23 -26.53 -10.07
C VAL A 315 -2.54 -27.88 -10.03
N ALA A 316 -1.83 -28.21 -11.08
CA ALA A 316 -1.08 -29.45 -11.21
C ALA A 316 0.24 -29.20 -11.94
N CYS A 317 1.20 -30.09 -11.74
CA CYS A 317 2.40 -30.13 -12.57
C CYS A 317 2.05 -30.59 -13.99
N ILE A 318 2.83 -30.12 -14.95
CA ILE A 318 2.74 -30.53 -16.35
C ILE A 318 4.01 -31.27 -16.74
N ASP A 319 3.82 -32.41 -17.40
CA ASP A 319 4.94 -33.28 -17.85
C ASP A 319 5.56 -32.81 -19.16
N CYS A 320 5.02 -31.73 -19.76
CA CYS A 320 5.49 -31.18 -21.02
C CYS A 320 5.89 -29.72 -20.86
N THR A 321 7.03 -29.36 -21.41
CA THR A 321 7.41 -27.96 -21.60
C THR A 321 6.59 -27.37 -22.75
N ASN A 322 6.11 -26.13 -22.59
CA ASN A 322 5.46 -25.41 -23.68
C ASN A 322 6.46 -25.23 -24.83
N PRO A 323 6.09 -25.56 -26.07
CA PRO A 323 6.97 -25.30 -27.21
C PRO A 323 7.28 -23.81 -27.32
N GLN A 324 8.56 -23.49 -27.49
CA GLN A 324 8.98 -22.11 -27.73
C GLN A 324 8.94 -21.83 -29.23
N ALA A 325 8.30 -20.73 -29.61
CA ALA A 325 8.21 -20.32 -31.00
C ALA A 325 8.49 -18.82 -31.14
N SER A 326 9.26 -18.47 -32.17
CA SER A 326 9.43 -17.10 -32.63
C SER A 326 8.73 -16.92 -33.99
N PHE A 327 8.29 -15.71 -34.29
CA PHE A 327 7.56 -15.38 -35.48
C PHE A 327 8.27 -14.28 -36.26
N GLU A 328 8.47 -14.46 -37.54
CA GLU A 328 8.97 -13.44 -38.46
C GLU A 328 7.95 -13.22 -39.57
N ILE A 329 7.58 -11.96 -39.81
CA ILE A 329 6.72 -11.58 -40.94
C ILE A 329 7.59 -11.17 -42.10
N VAL A 330 7.53 -11.92 -43.20
CA VAL A 330 8.23 -11.61 -44.44
C VAL A 330 7.21 -11.04 -45.45
N PRO A 331 7.24 -9.73 -45.72
CA PRO A 331 6.31 -9.11 -46.67
C PRO A 331 6.68 -9.41 -48.11
N ASP A 332 5.69 -9.77 -48.94
CA ASP A 332 5.78 -9.81 -50.39
C ASP A 332 4.96 -8.66 -50.98
N CYS A 333 5.59 -7.50 -51.10
CA CYS A 333 4.95 -6.29 -51.62
C CYS A 333 4.58 -6.40 -53.10
N ALA A 334 5.18 -7.33 -53.86
CA ALA A 334 4.88 -7.50 -55.28
C ALA A 334 3.52 -8.18 -55.50
N HIS A 335 3.09 -9.03 -54.57
CA HIS A 335 1.83 -9.77 -54.65
C HIS A 335 0.80 -9.29 -53.60
N ASN A 336 1.14 -8.27 -52.79
CA ASN A 336 0.33 -7.78 -51.70
C ASN A 336 -0.03 -8.89 -50.65
N GLU A 337 0.95 -9.73 -50.37
CA GLU A 337 0.88 -10.87 -49.46
C GLU A 337 1.99 -10.79 -48.41
N TYR A 338 1.91 -11.60 -47.40
CA TYR A 338 2.99 -11.83 -46.42
C TYR A 338 3.05 -13.31 -46.05
N THR A 339 4.24 -13.75 -45.67
CA THR A 339 4.47 -15.06 -45.10
C THR A 339 4.84 -14.90 -43.62
N VAL A 340 4.26 -15.70 -42.75
CA VAL A 340 4.69 -15.83 -41.37
C VAL A 340 5.61 -17.05 -41.28
N LEU A 341 6.86 -16.79 -40.99
CA LEU A 341 7.80 -17.84 -40.62
C LEU A 341 7.65 -18.12 -39.12
N VAL A 342 7.44 -19.36 -38.79
CA VAL A 342 7.34 -19.84 -37.39
C VAL A 342 8.57 -20.72 -37.15
N ASP A 343 9.44 -20.27 -36.25
CA ASP A 343 10.56 -21.07 -35.81
C ASP A 343 10.23 -21.65 -34.43
N VAL A 344 10.10 -22.97 -34.37
CA VAL A 344 9.82 -23.71 -33.14
C VAL A 344 11.15 -24.27 -32.65
N THR A 345 11.64 -23.72 -31.54
CA THR A 345 12.96 -24.04 -31.01
C THR A 345 12.94 -25.13 -29.94
N ASP A 346 11.76 -25.42 -29.37
CA ASP A 346 11.56 -26.48 -28.39
C ASP A 346 10.19 -27.16 -28.63
N LEU A 347 10.17 -28.50 -28.58
CA LEU A 347 8.97 -29.34 -28.86
C LEU A 347 8.60 -30.16 -27.64
#